data_6f910e608b1a072eadf1332337b8dd82
#
_entry.id   6f910e608b1a072eadf1332337b8dd82
#
_cell.length_a   1.000
_cell.length_b   1.000
_cell.length_c   1.000
_cell.angle_alpha   90.00
_cell.angle_beta   90.00
_cell.angle_gamma   90.00
#
_symmetry.space_group_name_H-M   'P 1'
#
loop_
_entity.id
_entity.type
_entity.pdbx_description
1 polymer ?
#
loop_
_entity_poly.entity_id
_entity_poly.type
_entity_poly.pdbx_seq_one_letter_code
_entity_poly.pdbx_strand_id
1 'polypeptide(L)'
;MAVKRAAGGKEPGEAIGRAGTAVKAGVASSLKGINEIEAEIVTVVRNTVSNALRITGHVATESIAITKDVVKGAIQATEEVGTGLILSTKSVAKGVIMGVSDVGGDVITIAGQTVKGAVKGAAEIGADVALVARRAVDGVIEAGKEVGANVGEVATAAVSGAIEAAGDIGTTAVRAVTDMLVGVVDGVKDVASAALPKARPAARSASASETTSARVPAKTRAKRK
;
A
#
# COMPACT_ATOMS: atom_id res chain seq x y z
N MET A 1 -39.08 -17.71 65.68
CA MET A 1 -37.97 -18.06 64.78
C MET A 1 -38.15 -17.25 63.55
N ALA A 2 -37.32 -16.20 63.36
CA ALA A 2 -37.34 -15.32 62.21
C ALA A 2 -36.26 -15.78 61.16
N VAL A 3 -36.76 -16.22 60.02
CA VAL A 3 -35.86 -16.61 58.88
C VAL A 3 -35.39 -15.33 58.20
N LYS A 4 -34.08 -15.05 58.36
CA LYS A 4 -33.38 -13.94 57.75
C LYS A 4 -33.23 -14.24 56.26
N ARG A 5 -34.04 -13.61 55.40
CA ARG A 5 -33.87 -13.59 53.95
C ARG A 5 -32.59 -12.82 53.61
N ALA A 6 -31.56 -13.50 53.16
CA ALA A 6 -30.42 -12.91 52.47
C ALA A 6 -30.83 -12.63 51.03
N ALA A 7 -31.29 -11.42 50.75
CA ALA A 7 -31.49 -10.91 49.39
C ALA A 7 -30.29 -10.11 48.98
N GLY A 8 -29.29 -10.78 48.40
CA GLY A 8 -28.17 -10.17 47.70
C GLY A 8 -28.27 -10.45 46.20
N GLY A 9 -29.44 -10.20 45.60
CA GLY A 9 -29.59 -10.25 44.16
C GLY A 9 -29.00 -8.99 43.56
N LYS A 10 -27.78 -9.11 42.96
CA LYS A 10 -27.24 -8.04 42.12
C LYS A 10 -28.18 -7.82 40.96
N GLU A 11 -28.63 -6.59 40.80
CA GLU A 11 -29.49 -6.18 39.68
C GLU A 11 -28.84 -6.53 38.35
N PRO A 12 -29.60 -7.11 37.40
CA PRO A 12 -29.03 -7.46 36.06
C PRO A 12 -28.38 -6.28 35.34
N GLY A 13 -28.86 -5.06 35.57
CA GLY A 13 -28.30 -3.83 35.03
C GLY A 13 -26.91 -3.49 35.53
N GLU A 14 -26.60 -3.79 36.81
CA GLU A 14 -25.26 -3.61 37.38
C GLU A 14 -24.23 -4.61 36.79
N ALA A 15 -24.66 -5.84 36.53
CA ALA A 15 -23.79 -6.85 35.89
C ALA A 15 -23.45 -6.48 34.44
N ILE A 16 -24.40 -5.97 33.66
CA ILE A 16 -24.22 -5.49 32.32
C ILE A 16 -23.29 -4.26 32.29
N GLY A 17 -23.49 -3.30 33.20
CA GLY A 17 -22.61 -2.13 33.32
C GLY A 17 -21.17 -2.49 33.67
N ARG A 18 -20.93 -3.47 34.53
CA ARG A 18 -19.58 -3.96 34.87
C ARG A 18 -18.94 -4.70 33.70
N ALA A 19 -19.68 -5.51 32.95
CA ALA A 19 -19.20 -6.17 31.76
C ALA A 19 -18.77 -5.16 30.69
N GLY A 20 -19.59 -4.12 30.44
CA GLY A 20 -19.24 -3.04 29.52
C GLY A 20 -17.97 -2.29 29.93
N THR A 21 -17.81 -2.00 31.24
CA THR A 21 -16.58 -1.34 31.74
C THR A 21 -15.34 -2.22 31.62
N ALA A 22 -15.50 -3.52 31.90
CA ALA A 22 -14.39 -4.49 31.76
C ALA A 22 -13.94 -4.64 30.30
N VAL A 23 -14.88 -4.73 29.36
CA VAL A 23 -14.60 -4.77 27.91
C VAL A 23 -13.91 -3.48 27.47
N LYS A 24 -14.40 -2.31 27.89
CA LYS A 24 -13.77 -1.02 27.59
C LYS A 24 -12.33 -0.95 28.10
N ALA A 25 -12.08 -1.39 29.34
CA ALA A 25 -10.74 -1.41 29.93
C ALA A 25 -9.83 -2.39 29.19
N GLY A 26 -10.32 -3.59 28.84
CA GLY A 26 -9.57 -4.58 28.05
C GLY A 26 -9.19 -4.05 26.66
N VAL A 27 -10.15 -3.47 25.95
CA VAL A 27 -9.90 -2.85 24.63
C VAL A 27 -8.90 -1.70 24.74
N ALA A 28 -9.05 -0.83 25.75
CA ALA A 28 -8.10 0.28 25.97
C ALA A 28 -6.66 -0.21 26.28
N SER A 29 -6.52 -1.30 27.05
CA SER A 29 -5.22 -1.91 27.32
C SER A 29 -4.61 -2.55 26.10
N SER A 30 -5.40 -3.25 25.28
CA SER A 30 -4.94 -3.82 24.02
C SER A 30 -4.50 -2.75 23.02
N LEU A 31 -5.25 -1.63 22.93
CA LEU A 31 -4.87 -0.50 22.07
C LEU A 31 -3.59 0.19 22.55
N LYS A 32 -3.35 0.29 23.86
CA LYS A 32 -2.07 0.80 24.38
C LYS A 32 -0.91 -0.10 24.01
N GLY A 33 -1.07 -1.42 24.16
CA GLY A 33 -0.04 -2.39 23.77
C GLY A 33 0.30 -2.33 22.28
N ILE A 34 -0.70 -2.12 21.41
CA ILE A 34 -0.47 -1.94 19.97
C ILE A 34 0.35 -0.67 19.72
N ASN A 35 0.02 0.45 20.35
CA ASN A 35 0.76 1.70 20.18
C ASN A 35 2.20 1.60 20.67
N GLU A 36 2.45 0.87 21.75
CA GLU A 36 3.80 0.61 22.27
C GLU A 36 4.61 -0.22 21.27
N ILE A 37 4.03 -1.27 20.71
CA ILE A 37 4.65 -2.11 19.67
C ILE A 37 4.94 -1.29 18.40
N GLU A 38 4.00 -0.46 17.96
CA GLU A 38 4.21 0.43 16.79
C GLU A 38 5.38 1.39 17.03
N ALA A 39 5.48 2.01 18.20
CA ALA A 39 6.56 2.91 18.55
C ALA A 39 7.93 2.19 18.64
N GLU A 40 7.94 0.97 19.15
CA GLU A 40 9.13 0.13 19.20
C GLU A 40 9.61 -0.25 17.80
N ILE A 41 8.71 -0.68 16.91
CA ILE A 41 9.04 -0.97 15.51
C ILE A 41 9.65 0.26 14.83
N VAL A 42 9.04 1.44 14.97
CA VAL A 42 9.59 2.69 14.42
C VAL A 42 11.01 2.92 14.93
N THR A 43 11.25 2.76 16.22
CA THR A 43 12.55 2.99 16.84
C THR A 43 13.61 2.01 16.33
N VAL A 44 13.29 0.73 16.27
CA VAL A 44 14.20 -0.32 15.78
C VAL A 44 14.56 -0.08 14.33
N VAL A 45 13.57 0.16 13.47
CA VAL A 45 13.79 0.41 12.04
C VAL A 45 14.58 1.68 11.80
N ARG A 46 14.23 2.79 12.46
CA ARG A 46 14.96 4.05 12.41
C ARG A 46 16.44 3.88 12.74
N ASN A 47 16.72 3.24 13.88
CA ASN A 47 18.10 3.01 14.34
C ASN A 47 18.86 2.09 13.38
N THR A 48 18.20 1.06 12.85
CA THR A 48 18.83 0.14 11.89
C THR A 48 19.22 0.86 10.61
N VAL A 49 18.31 1.65 10.02
CA VAL A 49 18.55 2.40 8.79
C VAL A 49 19.63 3.46 9.02
N SER A 50 19.51 4.30 10.05
CA SER A 50 20.48 5.36 10.31
C SER A 50 21.87 4.82 10.62
N ASN A 51 22.00 3.74 11.39
CA ASN A 51 23.29 3.10 11.68
C ASN A 51 23.90 2.48 10.42
N ALA A 52 23.11 1.76 9.61
CA ALA A 52 23.59 1.19 8.35
C ALA A 52 24.15 2.28 7.42
N LEU A 53 23.40 3.37 7.24
CA LEU A 53 23.83 4.49 6.39
C LEU A 53 25.06 5.24 6.91
N ARG A 54 25.24 5.34 8.23
CA ARG A 54 26.44 5.94 8.84
C ARG A 54 27.68 5.09 8.61
N ILE A 55 27.54 3.77 8.62
CA ILE A 55 28.67 2.84 8.44
C ILE A 55 29.16 2.88 6.98
N THR A 56 28.24 2.93 6.01
CA THR A 56 28.58 2.90 4.59
C THR A 56 29.16 4.22 4.08
N GLY A 57 28.78 5.34 4.69
CA GLY A 57 29.24 6.68 4.30
C GLY A 57 28.70 7.19 2.97
N HIS A 58 27.93 6.39 2.23
CA HIS A 58 27.36 6.72 0.91
C HIS A 58 25.84 6.83 0.96
N VAL A 59 25.33 7.82 1.75
CA VAL A 59 23.89 8.00 1.99
C VAL A 59 23.06 8.09 0.69
N ALA A 60 23.57 8.76 -0.34
CA ALA A 60 22.83 8.98 -1.55
C ALA A 60 22.60 7.72 -2.42
N THR A 61 23.56 6.81 -2.45
CA THR A 61 23.49 5.61 -3.31
C THR A 61 23.00 4.37 -2.59
N GLU A 62 23.28 4.26 -1.29
CA GLU A 62 22.97 3.05 -0.51
C GLU A 62 21.64 3.11 0.23
N SER A 63 21.08 4.32 0.45
CA SER A 63 19.80 4.46 1.13
C SER A 63 18.66 3.66 0.44
N ILE A 64 18.68 3.57 -0.90
CA ILE A 64 17.69 2.79 -1.65
C ILE A 64 17.85 1.29 -1.38
N ALA A 65 19.09 0.77 -1.40
CA ALA A 65 19.36 -0.65 -1.17
C ALA A 65 18.99 -1.04 0.27
N ILE A 66 19.49 -0.29 1.25
CA ILE A 66 19.19 -0.50 2.67
C ILE A 66 17.68 -0.43 2.94
N THR A 67 16.99 0.54 2.34
CA THR A 67 15.52 0.65 2.46
C THR A 67 14.81 -0.60 1.95
N LYS A 68 15.19 -1.11 0.78
CA LYS A 68 14.61 -2.34 0.21
C LYS A 68 14.83 -3.54 1.14
N ASP A 69 16.04 -3.71 1.65
CA ASP A 69 16.38 -4.84 2.50
C ASP A 69 15.65 -4.77 3.83
N VAL A 70 15.57 -3.58 4.46
CA VAL A 70 14.83 -3.37 5.71
C VAL A 70 13.33 -3.62 5.52
N VAL A 71 12.72 -3.07 4.48
CA VAL A 71 11.28 -3.26 4.20
C VAL A 71 10.99 -4.73 3.90
N LYS A 72 11.82 -5.39 3.10
CA LYS A 72 11.67 -6.82 2.79
C LYS A 72 11.80 -7.68 4.05
N GLY A 73 12.84 -7.45 4.85
CA GLY A 73 13.03 -8.17 6.11
C GLY A 73 11.87 -7.98 7.09
N ALA A 74 11.35 -6.76 7.19
CA ALA A 74 10.20 -6.47 8.04
C ALA A 74 8.92 -7.18 7.57
N ILE A 75 8.66 -7.26 6.26
CA ILE A 75 7.52 -7.99 5.71
C ILE A 75 7.64 -9.50 5.97
N GLN A 76 8.83 -10.07 5.76
CA GLN A 76 9.09 -11.48 6.06
C GLN A 76 8.91 -11.82 7.54
N ALA A 77 9.42 -10.95 8.44
CA ALA A 77 9.24 -11.14 9.88
C ALA A 77 7.76 -11.11 10.31
N THR A 78 6.93 -10.27 9.68
CA THR A 78 5.50 -10.23 9.98
C THR A 78 4.74 -11.45 9.46
N GLU A 79 5.18 -12.06 8.37
CA GLU A 79 4.65 -13.33 7.88
C GLU A 79 4.97 -14.46 8.86
N GLU A 80 6.21 -14.57 9.31
CA GLU A 80 6.64 -15.62 10.24
C GLU A 80 5.92 -15.55 11.59
N VAL A 81 5.69 -14.36 12.12
CA VAL A 81 5.03 -14.16 13.42
C VAL A 81 3.50 -14.18 13.32
N GLY A 82 2.94 -14.08 12.10
CA GLY A 82 1.48 -14.07 11.89
C GLY A 82 0.78 -12.84 12.47
N THR A 83 1.52 -11.80 12.84
CA THR A 83 0.98 -10.56 13.40
C THR A 83 0.85 -9.49 12.33
N GLY A 84 -0.33 -8.90 12.30
CA GLY A 84 -0.69 -7.62 11.71
C GLY A 84 0.27 -6.96 10.74
N LEU A 85 0.59 -7.58 9.59
CA LEU A 85 1.36 -6.99 8.49
C LEU A 85 0.93 -5.54 8.22
N ILE A 86 -0.35 -5.26 8.34
CA ILE A 86 -0.98 -3.97 8.10
C ILE A 86 -0.54 -2.92 9.13
N LEU A 87 -0.45 -3.31 10.41
CA LEU A 87 -0.02 -2.41 11.49
C LEU A 87 1.49 -2.15 11.41
N SER A 88 2.28 -3.20 11.24
CA SER A 88 3.74 -3.07 11.15
C SER A 88 4.21 -2.32 9.91
N THR A 89 3.51 -2.43 8.77
CA THR A 89 3.89 -1.72 7.54
C THR A 89 3.94 -0.21 7.72
N LYS A 90 2.97 0.39 8.40
CA LYS A 90 2.95 1.83 8.69
C LYS A 90 4.17 2.23 9.53
N SER A 91 4.44 1.49 10.60
CA SER A 91 5.54 1.77 11.53
C SER A 91 6.91 1.55 10.87
N VAL A 92 7.05 0.52 10.04
CA VAL A 92 8.27 0.27 9.26
C VAL A 92 8.53 1.42 8.28
N ALA A 93 7.52 1.79 7.49
CA ALA A 93 7.64 2.89 6.53
C ALA A 93 8.02 4.21 7.22
N LYS A 94 7.39 4.51 8.36
CA LYS A 94 7.73 5.67 9.20
C LYS A 94 9.17 5.61 9.68
N GLY A 95 9.61 4.49 10.24
CA GLY A 95 10.97 4.30 10.75
C GLY A 95 12.05 4.46 9.68
N VAL A 96 11.82 3.96 8.47
CA VAL A 96 12.74 4.13 7.33
C VAL A 96 12.93 5.61 7.00
N ILE A 97 11.87 6.37 6.85
CA ILE A 97 11.93 7.80 6.52
C ILE A 97 12.66 8.59 7.62
N MET A 98 12.34 8.31 8.88
CA MET A 98 13.02 8.96 10.01
C MET A 98 14.52 8.61 10.04
N GLY A 99 14.88 7.35 9.82
CA GLY A 99 16.26 6.89 9.81
C GLY A 99 17.10 7.52 8.69
N VAL A 100 16.52 7.70 7.49
CA VAL A 100 17.16 8.39 6.36
C VAL A 100 17.31 9.88 6.67
N SER A 101 16.30 10.51 7.25
CA SER A 101 16.34 11.92 7.66
C SER A 101 17.42 12.18 8.70
N ASP A 102 17.66 11.26 9.66
CA ASP A 102 18.69 11.39 10.71
C ASP A 102 20.12 11.51 10.16
N VAL A 103 20.34 11.05 8.94
CA VAL A 103 21.64 11.11 8.26
C VAL A 103 21.68 12.12 7.10
N GLY A 104 20.63 12.95 6.97
CA GLY A 104 20.53 13.96 5.92
C GLY A 104 20.27 13.39 4.52
N GLY A 105 19.68 12.20 4.41
CA GLY A 105 19.33 11.58 3.14
C GLY A 105 18.11 12.20 2.46
N ASP A 106 17.90 11.86 1.18
CA ASP A 106 16.77 12.33 0.38
C ASP A 106 15.47 11.61 0.77
N VAL A 107 14.71 12.24 1.66
CA VAL A 107 13.44 11.74 2.18
C VAL A 107 12.41 11.54 1.06
N ILE A 108 12.37 12.40 0.05
CA ILE A 108 11.38 12.34 -1.03
C ILE A 108 11.61 11.11 -1.91
N THR A 109 12.84 10.91 -2.36
CA THR A 109 13.20 9.73 -3.15
C THR A 109 12.95 8.44 -2.37
N ILE A 110 13.35 8.41 -1.10
CA ILE A 110 13.19 7.22 -0.25
C ILE A 110 11.72 6.96 0.08
N ALA A 111 10.87 7.97 0.17
CA ALA A 111 9.43 7.81 0.33
C ALA A 111 8.83 6.91 -0.76
N GLY A 112 9.11 7.21 -2.02
CA GLY A 112 8.68 6.40 -3.16
C GLY A 112 9.23 4.97 -3.12
N GLN A 113 10.52 4.82 -2.83
CA GLN A 113 11.18 3.50 -2.77
C GLN A 113 10.68 2.64 -1.61
N THR A 114 10.39 3.24 -0.46
CA THR A 114 9.82 2.55 0.70
C THR A 114 8.45 1.94 0.38
N VAL A 115 7.55 2.75 -0.19
CA VAL A 115 6.22 2.28 -0.57
C VAL A 115 6.29 1.25 -1.69
N LYS A 116 7.14 1.48 -2.70
CA LYS A 116 7.39 0.51 -3.78
C LYS A 116 7.86 -0.84 -3.24
N GLY A 117 8.79 -0.84 -2.28
CA GLY A 117 9.29 -2.04 -1.61
C GLY A 117 8.20 -2.75 -0.83
N ALA A 118 7.37 -2.02 -0.06
CA ALA A 118 6.27 -2.58 0.71
C ALA A 118 5.22 -3.26 -0.18
N VAL A 119 4.83 -2.61 -1.28
CA VAL A 119 3.85 -3.14 -2.25
C VAL A 119 4.38 -4.42 -2.93
N LYS A 120 5.65 -4.44 -3.34
CA LYS A 120 6.28 -5.63 -3.94
C LYS A 120 6.38 -6.77 -2.94
N GLY A 121 6.86 -6.49 -1.73
CA GLY A 121 6.94 -7.49 -0.68
C GLY A 121 5.58 -8.08 -0.30
N ALA A 122 4.53 -7.26 -0.23
CA ALA A 122 3.16 -7.73 0.00
C ALA A 122 2.68 -8.68 -1.10
N ALA A 123 3.01 -8.39 -2.36
CA ALA A 123 2.67 -9.25 -3.49
C ALA A 123 3.42 -10.60 -3.44
N GLU A 124 4.69 -10.60 -3.03
CA GLU A 124 5.51 -11.81 -2.91
C GLU A 124 4.93 -12.82 -1.90
N ILE A 125 4.31 -12.32 -0.82
CA ILE A 125 3.68 -13.17 0.21
C ILE A 125 2.15 -13.34 0.03
N GLY A 126 1.57 -12.83 -1.07
CA GLY A 126 0.13 -12.94 -1.33
C GLY A 126 -0.75 -12.09 -0.40
N ALA A 127 -0.21 -11.04 0.20
CA ALA A 127 -0.96 -10.13 1.07
C ALA A 127 -1.80 -9.12 0.27
N ASP A 128 -2.71 -8.41 0.96
CA ASP A 128 -3.50 -7.34 0.37
C ASP A 128 -2.62 -6.14 0.00
N VAL A 129 -2.24 -6.09 -1.28
CA VAL A 129 -1.35 -5.07 -1.87
C VAL A 129 -1.91 -3.66 -1.70
N ALA A 130 -3.23 -3.47 -1.86
CA ALA A 130 -3.84 -2.16 -1.78
C ALA A 130 -3.84 -1.61 -0.34
N LEU A 131 -4.12 -2.48 0.61
CA LEU A 131 -4.12 -2.11 2.02
C LEU A 131 -2.70 -1.84 2.53
N VAL A 132 -1.72 -2.66 2.12
CA VAL A 132 -0.30 -2.43 2.43
C VAL A 132 0.19 -1.12 1.81
N ALA A 133 -0.16 -0.83 0.55
CA ALA A 133 0.16 0.44 -0.10
C ALA A 133 -0.37 1.62 0.71
N ARG A 134 -1.63 1.59 1.13
CA ARG A 134 -2.24 2.64 1.94
C ARG A 134 -1.50 2.85 3.26
N ARG A 135 -1.20 1.79 3.98
CA ARG A 135 -0.50 1.87 5.27
C ARG A 135 0.94 2.38 5.13
N ALA A 136 1.65 1.94 4.08
CA ALA A 136 2.98 2.45 3.80
C ALA A 136 2.96 3.95 3.48
N VAL A 137 2.01 4.41 2.64
CA VAL A 137 1.82 5.83 2.33
C VAL A 137 1.48 6.64 3.58
N ASP A 138 0.57 6.15 4.43
CA ASP A 138 0.22 6.81 5.70
C ASP A 138 1.46 6.98 6.60
N GLY A 139 2.30 5.95 6.72
CA GLY A 139 3.53 5.98 7.53
C GLY A 139 4.58 6.95 6.99
N VAL A 140 4.76 6.97 5.67
CA VAL A 140 5.70 7.88 4.99
C VAL A 140 5.27 9.35 5.13
N ILE A 141 3.97 9.64 4.97
CA ILE A 141 3.42 11.00 5.13
C ILE A 141 3.56 11.47 6.59
N GLU A 142 3.26 10.59 7.55
CA GLU A 142 3.41 10.91 8.98
C GLU A 142 4.86 11.24 9.32
N ALA A 143 5.81 10.41 8.86
CA ALA A 143 7.23 10.66 9.05
C ALA A 143 7.68 11.97 8.36
N GLY A 144 7.23 12.23 7.13
CA GLY A 144 7.53 13.45 6.40
C GLY A 144 7.13 14.71 7.17
N LYS A 145 5.98 14.67 7.84
CA LYS A 145 5.54 15.76 8.74
C LYS A 145 6.47 15.92 9.94
N GLU A 146 6.87 14.82 10.56
CA GLU A 146 7.71 14.85 11.76
C GLU A 146 9.13 15.33 11.47
N VAL A 147 9.68 14.99 10.32
CA VAL A 147 11.03 15.42 9.91
C VAL A 147 11.04 16.80 9.22
N GLY A 148 9.89 17.43 9.04
CA GLY A 148 9.79 18.76 8.42
C GLY A 148 10.00 18.75 6.89
N ALA A 149 9.80 17.61 6.22
CA ALA A 149 9.89 17.52 4.77
C ALA A 149 8.65 18.13 4.09
N ASN A 150 8.75 18.42 2.79
CA ASN A 150 7.60 18.84 1.99
C ASN A 150 6.60 17.69 1.86
N VAL A 151 5.54 17.74 2.65
CA VAL A 151 4.53 16.66 2.75
C VAL A 151 3.85 16.39 1.41
N GLY A 152 3.62 17.41 0.58
CA GLY A 152 3.02 17.26 -0.75
C GLY A 152 3.92 16.44 -1.69
N GLU A 153 5.21 16.74 -1.72
CA GLU A 153 6.19 16.01 -2.53
C GLU A 153 6.40 14.59 -2.00
N VAL A 154 6.51 14.42 -0.68
CA VAL A 154 6.61 13.11 -0.03
C VAL A 154 5.40 12.24 -0.38
N ALA A 155 4.18 12.79 -0.28
CA ALA A 155 2.95 12.07 -0.60
C ALA A 155 2.88 11.70 -2.09
N THR A 156 3.26 12.62 -2.98
CA THR A 156 3.30 12.37 -4.43
C THR A 156 4.30 11.28 -4.77
N ALA A 157 5.51 11.32 -4.21
CA ALA A 157 6.53 10.29 -4.41
C ALA A 157 6.07 8.92 -3.88
N ALA A 158 5.47 8.89 -2.69
CA ALA A 158 4.93 7.69 -2.08
C ALA A 158 3.84 7.02 -2.94
N VAL A 159 2.87 7.81 -3.41
CA VAL A 159 1.79 7.33 -4.28
C VAL A 159 2.33 6.86 -5.62
N SER A 160 3.27 7.60 -6.22
CA SER A 160 3.93 7.19 -7.48
C SER A 160 4.64 5.85 -7.33
N GLY A 161 5.37 5.65 -6.22
CA GLY A 161 6.03 4.38 -5.91
C GLY A 161 5.04 3.22 -5.73
N ALA A 162 3.89 3.46 -5.09
CA ALA A 162 2.83 2.47 -4.95
C ALA A 162 2.26 2.04 -6.31
N ILE A 163 1.94 3.01 -7.17
CA ILE A 163 1.34 2.76 -8.49
C ILE A 163 2.34 2.07 -9.42
N GLU A 164 3.62 2.50 -9.40
CA GLU A 164 4.68 1.85 -10.16
C GLU A 164 4.84 0.37 -9.77
N ALA A 165 4.90 0.08 -8.46
CA ALA A 165 4.97 -1.29 -7.98
C ALA A 165 3.73 -2.12 -8.36
N ALA A 166 2.54 -1.52 -8.25
CA ALA A 166 1.30 -2.17 -8.67
C ALA A 166 1.28 -2.45 -10.17
N GLY A 167 1.89 -1.58 -11.00
CA GLY A 167 2.08 -1.77 -12.44
C GLY A 167 2.90 -3.01 -12.77
N ASP A 168 3.96 -3.27 -12.00
CA ASP A 168 4.79 -4.47 -12.15
C ASP A 168 4.02 -5.77 -11.80
N ILE A 169 3.02 -5.69 -10.90
CA ILE A 169 2.16 -6.82 -10.51
C ILE A 169 1.06 -7.06 -11.54
N GLY A 170 0.43 -6.01 -12.03
CA GLY A 170 -0.62 -6.09 -13.06
C GLY A 170 -1.73 -5.06 -12.94
N THR A 171 -2.58 -4.98 -13.96
CA THR A 171 -3.64 -3.96 -14.08
C THR A 171 -4.67 -4.00 -12.95
N THR A 172 -4.96 -5.17 -12.40
CA THR A 172 -5.87 -5.33 -11.26
C THR A 172 -5.28 -4.69 -10.01
N ALA A 173 -3.99 -4.89 -9.74
CA ALA A 173 -3.29 -4.27 -8.63
C ALA A 173 -3.25 -2.75 -8.76
N VAL A 174 -2.98 -2.22 -9.98
CA VAL A 174 -3.02 -0.77 -10.23
C VAL A 174 -4.37 -0.18 -9.87
N ARG A 175 -5.47 -0.81 -10.29
CA ARG A 175 -6.82 -0.33 -9.97
C ARG A 175 -7.07 -0.35 -8.47
N ALA A 176 -6.80 -1.47 -7.80
CA ALA A 176 -7.02 -1.61 -6.36
C ALA A 176 -6.20 -0.59 -5.54
N VAL A 177 -4.92 -0.39 -5.88
CA VAL A 177 -4.05 0.60 -5.23
C VAL A 177 -4.54 2.02 -5.52
N THR A 178 -4.92 2.32 -6.76
CA THR A 178 -5.44 3.65 -7.14
C THR A 178 -6.71 3.98 -6.36
N ASP A 179 -7.67 3.05 -6.32
CA ASP A 179 -8.94 3.25 -5.61
C ASP A 179 -8.72 3.45 -4.11
N MET A 180 -7.74 2.73 -3.53
CA MET A 180 -7.38 2.87 -2.11
C MET A 180 -6.69 4.20 -1.80
N LEU A 181 -5.95 4.78 -2.75
CA LEU A 181 -5.15 6.00 -2.57
C LEU A 181 -5.86 7.27 -3.08
N VAL A 182 -7.03 7.14 -3.71
CA VAL A 182 -7.84 8.31 -4.11
C VAL A 182 -8.11 9.20 -2.90
N GLY A 183 -7.79 10.48 -3.03
CA GLY A 183 -7.93 11.48 -1.98
C GLY A 183 -6.70 11.63 -1.05
N VAL A 184 -5.65 10.85 -1.24
CA VAL A 184 -4.37 11.07 -0.53
C VAL A 184 -3.59 12.22 -1.18
N VAL A 185 -3.57 12.25 -2.51
CA VAL A 185 -2.91 13.28 -3.31
C VAL A 185 -3.79 13.63 -4.51
N ASP A 186 -3.87 14.92 -4.81
CA ASP A 186 -4.47 15.36 -6.07
C ASP A 186 -3.64 14.80 -7.25
N GLY A 187 -4.30 14.24 -8.25
CA GLY A 187 -3.63 13.66 -9.41
C GLY A 187 -3.30 12.17 -9.34
N VAL A 188 -3.67 11.44 -8.28
CA VAL A 188 -3.48 9.96 -8.20
C VAL A 188 -3.99 9.26 -9.46
N LYS A 189 -5.14 9.68 -10.00
CA LYS A 189 -5.73 9.10 -11.22
C LYS A 189 -4.86 9.35 -12.46
N ASP A 190 -4.19 10.49 -12.53
CA ASP A 190 -3.32 10.83 -13.66
C ASP A 190 -2.05 9.97 -13.64
N VAL A 191 -1.45 9.78 -12.46
CA VAL A 191 -0.30 8.88 -12.28
C VAL A 191 -0.69 7.43 -12.60
N ALA A 192 -1.83 6.98 -12.14
CA ALA A 192 -2.35 5.64 -12.43
C ALA A 192 -2.62 5.43 -13.93
N SER A 193 -3.16 6.45 -14.60
CA SER A 193 -3.42 6.40 -16.04
C SER A 193 -2.14 6.27 -16.87
N ALA A 194 -1.05 6.86 -16.41
CA ALA A 194 0.26 6.74 -17.05
C ALA A 194 0.90 5.35 -16.85
N ALA A 195 0.61 4.70 -15.71
CA ALA A 195 1.13 3.37 -15.39
C ALA A 195 0.33 2.22 -16.06
N LEU A 196 -0.92 2.49 -16.47
CA LEU A 196 -1.71 1.50 -17.19
C LEU A 196 -1.23 1.39 -18.64
N PRO A 197 -1.04 0.18 -19.20
CA PRO A 197 -0.73 0.02 -20.62
C PRO A 197 -1.87 0.67 -21.43
N LYS A 198 -1.52 1.64 -22.29
CA LYS A 198 -2.49 2.25 -23.23
C LYS A 198 -3.14 1.13 -24.01
N ALA A 199 -4.43 0.94 -23.84
CA ALA A 199 -5.21 0.02 -24.65
C ALA A 199 -4.94 0.37 -26.12
N ARG A 200 -4.29 -0.52 -26.84
CA ARG A 200 -4.13 -0.40 -28.27
C ARG A 200 -5.54 -0.26 -28.83
N PRO A 201 -5.86 0.80 -29.59
CA PRO A 201 -7.18 0.88 -30.19
C PRO A 201 -7.38 -0.40 -30.98
N ALA A 202 -8.40 -1.17 -30.62
CA ALA A 202 -8.76 -2.36 -31.36
C ALA A 202 -8.90 -1.94 -32.81
N ALA A 203 -8.03 -2.46 -33.66
CA ALA A 203 -8.16 -2.29 -35.09
C ALA A 203 -9.55 -2.79 -35.43
N ARG A 204 -10.44 -1.85 -35.78
CA ARG A 204 -11.72 -2.18 -36.36
C ARG A 204 -11.38 -3.06 -37.54
N SER A 205 -11.60 -4.35 -37.41
CA SER A 205 -11.73 -5.26 -38.52
C SER A 205 -12.95 -4.76 -39.33
N ALA A 206 -12.69 -3.91 -40.29
CA ALA A 206 -13.63 -3.59 -41.34
C ALA A 206 -13.82 -4.87 -42.15
N SER A 207 -14.77 -5.67 -41.74
CA SER A 207 -15.39 -6.65 -42.64
C SER A 207 -16.23 -5.86 -43.62
N ALA A 208 -15.60 -5.33 -44.65
CA ALA A 208 -16.26 -4.92 -45.84
C ALA A 208 -16.74 -6.20 -46.55
N SER A 209 -17.98 -6.53 -46.32
CA SER A 209 -18.73 -7.43 -47.18
C SER A 209 -19.01 -6.68 -48.49
N GLU A 210 -18.09 -6.70 -49.43
CA GLU A 210 -18.33 -6.35 -50.81
C GLU A 210 -19.09 -7.50 -51.45
N THR A 211 -20.39 -7.31 -51.51
CA THR A 211 -21.29 -8.07 -52.38
C THR A 211 -21.05 -7.59 -53.80
N THR A 212 -20.08 -8.18 -54.49
CA THR A 212 -19.92 -7.98 -55.93
C THR A 212 -20.93 -8.85 -56.63
N SER A 213 -22.03 -8.18 -56.97
CA SER A 213 -23.03 -8.67 -57.95
C SER A 213 -22.31 -8.99 -59.25
N ALA A 214 -22.26 -10.24 -59.60
CA ALA A 214 -21.80 -10.74 -60.88
C ALA A 214 -22.78 -10.26 -61.99
N ARG A 215 -22.32 -9.30 -62.74
CA ARG A 215 -22.97 -8.91 -64.02
C ARG A 215 -22.31 -9.69 -65.14
N VAL A 216 -23.00 -10.70 -65.62
CA VAL A 216 -22.68 -11.46 -66.82
C VAL A 216 -22.83 -10.54 -68.04
N PRO A 217 -21.88 -10.42 -68.97
CA PRO A 217 -22.15 -9.90 -70.32
C PRO A 217 -22.39 -11.04 -71.25
N ALA A 218 -23.47 -10.87 -71.97
CA ALA A 218 -23.99 -11.73 -73.00
C ALA A 218 -23.07 -11.91 -74.23
N LYS A 219 -23.09 -13.13 -74.76
CA LYS A 219 -22.72 -13.56 -76.09
C LYS A 219 -22.67 -12.47 -77.16
N THR A 220 -21.63 -12.41 -77.91
CA THR A 220 -21.66 -12.03 -79.31
C THR A 220 -20.97 -13.09 -80.15
N ARG A 221 -21.77 -13.66 -81.01
CA ARG A 221 -21.50 -14.65 -82.07
C ARG A 221 -21.19 -13.91 -83.37
N ALA A 222 -20.08 -14.17 -84.00
CA ALA A 222 -19.89 -14.01 -85.43
C ALA A 222 -18.68 -14.83 -85.82
N LYS A 223 -18.73 -15.81 -86.50
CA LYS A 223 -18.98 -16.23 -87.86
C LYS A 223 -17.82 -15.89 -88.82
N ARG A 224 -17.16 -16.94 -89.30
CA ARG A 224 -16.56 -17.14 -90.66
C ARG A 224 -15.22 -16.42 -90.94
N LYS A 225 -14.23 -17.03 -91.47
CA LYS A 225 -14.04 -18.05 -92.53
C LYS A 225 -12.80 -18.84 -92.28
#